data_7f1449f9184f51990a765275bc537694
#
_entry.id   7f1449f9184f51990a765275bc537694
#
_cell.length_a   1.000
_cell.length_b   1.000
_cell.length_c   1.000
_cell.angle_alpha   90.00
_cell.angle_beta   90.00
_cell.angle_gamma   90.00
#
_symmetry.space_group_name_H-M   'P 1'
#
loop_
_entity.id
_entity.type
_entity.pdbx_description
1 polymer ?
#
loop_
_entity_poly.entity_id
_entity_poly.type
_entity_poly.pdbx_seq_one_letter_code
_entity_poly.pdbx_strand_id
1 'polypeptide(L)'
;MLLLSLSTGCRGSVTPTVPVTARAASRAVCLGYNGLDRVNPAAQVRGGRFATPRTAPVRVARGTDVDWGRDPYGDRSWRLWFHSLEWLGGLVEEYERTGDRAALRTAEGIARDWLADNARPERFPGPRREAIGEAAKFRLATFVCLRRHLTGGWLDEAIAAHARWLARPEHYSGPWNHGTDESMTLMTAGCAVGREDLAGLGHRRLLDAILAPPGGARPAIDDEGAGNEQSTHYAVYNRSRWRLAFRVMRECGRPVPAELVRRHRLMDEFIAFQTTPAGDLLQIGESYADRASDIDDLGSGPLRYVATQGVKGVPPMERARVYRAGYVMGRSGWGRDGRSFAEEMSYTARFGPGRYAHGQNDHMALTFHALGSDILVPSGHIGYSDAVWRRWLASPEAHNTLVVRGVPFHQRAATALVAHDFRRGADTFRFSDTAFAGTTRSRSVLAASDPDALAVLDEVRSAAPRPVEQLWHLPAAFTAVAHGPDAVATSGPVRVHFIRLPLPGTTGDSARILRGSLTPKQGWTASSPHKRLPAPVVSFPARGGTPPARILTLIAPVRGEGPPKIRTRTLPDGTLHVEATVGTRHLTFEATPDGTLHRLP
;
A
#
# COMPACT_ATOMS: atom_id res chain seq x y z
N MET A 1 -13.51 -57.16 63.03
CA MET A 1 -12.14 -56.78 63.38
C MET A 1 -11.94 -55.32 63.00
N LEU A 2 -11.74 -54.50 64.00
CA LEU A 2 -11.67 -53.03 63.93
C LEU A 2 -10.55 -52.52 63.03
N LEU A 3 -10.81 -51.41 62.33
CA LEU A 3 -9.77 -50.49 61.92
C LEU A 3 -10.24 -49.04 62.11
N LEU A 4 -9.53 -48.32 62.93
CA LEU A 4 -9.69 -46.92 63.28
C LEU A 4 -9.31 -46.01 62.13
N SER A 5 -10.14 -44.98 61.89
CA SER A 5 -9.83 -43.85 61.05
C SER A 5 -9.11 -42.73 61.84
N LEU A 6 -7.96 -42.28 61.39
CA LEU A 6 -7.27 -41.07 61.85
C LEU A 6 -7.44 -39.97 60.78
N SER A 7 -8.18 -38.93 61.14
CA SER A 7 -8.32 -37.69 60.35
C SER A 7 -7.16 -36.77 60.71
N THR A 8 -6.29 -36.43 59.74
CA THR A 8 -5.32 -35.32 59.81
C THR A 8 -5.81 -34.14 59.00
N GLY A 9 -6.20 -33.07 59.67
CA GLY A 9 -6.59 -31.82 59.08
C GLY A 9 -5.37 -31.11 58.46
N CYS A 10 -5.45 -30.78 57.16
CA CYS A 10 -4.55 -29.83 56.50
C CYS A 10 -4.99 -28.41 56.82
N ARG A 11 -4.21 -27.70 57.59
CA ARG A 11 -4.28 -26.23 57.73
C ARG A 11 -3.80 -25.62 56.43
N GLY A 12 -4.70 -24.94 55.69
CA GLY A 12 -4.38 -24.12 54.55
C GLY A 12 -3.53 -22.91 54.99
N SER A 13 -2.30 -22.81 54.49
CA SER A 13 -1.51 -21.59 54.59
C SER A 13 -2.06 -20.54 53.62
N VAL A 14 -2.65 -19.50 54.19
CA VAL A 14 -3.01 -18.31 53.45
C VAL A 14 -1.71 -17.54 53.15
N THR A 15 -1.28 -17.57 51.90
CA THR A 15 -0.18 -16.72 51.41
C THR A 15 -0.70 -15.28 51.38
N PRO A 16 -0.02 -14.31 51.98
CA PRO A 16 -0.47 -12.92 51.93
C PRO A 16 -0.32 -12.39 50.51
N THR A 17 -1.42 -11.93 49.92
CA THR A 17 -1.43 -11.17 48.71
C THR A 17 -0.71 -9.83 48.92
N VAL A 18 0.46 -9.69 48.30
CA VAL A 18 1.21 -8.43 48.27
C VAL A 18 0.36 -7.42 47.46
N PRO A 19 0.12 -6.20 47.98
CA PRO A 19 -0.64 -5.19 47.24
C PRO A 19 0.13 -4.74 46.00
N VAL A 20 -0.48 -4.88 44.84
CA VAL A 20 0.04 -4.43 43.53
C VAL A 20 -0.19 -2.91 43.40
N THR A 21 0.41 -2.09 44.24
CA THR A 21 0.08 -0.65 44.24
C THR A 21 1.21 0.31 43.90
N ALA A 22 2.43 -0.13 43.62
CA ALA A 22 3.52 0.83 43.36
C ALA A 22 4.25 0.68 42.01
N ARG A 23 3.97 -0.35 41.21
CA ARG A 23 4.67 -0.59 39.92
C ARG A 23 3.83 -0.29 38.66
N ALA A 24 2.54 -0.04 38.78
CA ALA A 24 1.63 0.16 37.64
C ALA A 24 1.70 1.57 37.02
N ALA A 25 2.11 2.59 37.77
CA ALA A 25 2.12 3.96 37.29
C ALA A 25 3.23 4.31 36.29
N SER A 26 4.23 3.45 36.08
CA SER A 26 5.38 3.72 35.21
C SER A 26 5.29 3.10 33.81
N ARG A 27 4.17 2.48 33.42
CA ARG A 27 4.04 1.74 32.16
C ARG A 27 3.11 2.35 31.11
N ALA A 28 2.80 3.64 31.17
CA ALA A 28 2.07 4.33 30.12
C ALA A 28 2.98 4.51 28.89
N VAL A 29 2.81 3.67 27.88
CA VAL A 29 3.57 3.72 26.62
C VAL A 29 2.86 4.65 25.66
N CYS A 30 3.42 5.83 25.41
CA CYS A 30 2.87 6.79 24.45
C CYS A 30 3.18 6.35 23.01
N LEU A 31 2.13 6.28 22.16
CA LEU A 31 2.26 5.92 20.75
C LEU A 31 2.69 7.08 19.85
N GLY A 32 2.76 8.31 20.40
CA GLY A 32 2.99 9.55 19.65
C GLY A 32 1.67 10.18 19.17
N TYR A 33 1.78 11.18 18.30
CA TYR A 33 0.68 12.06 17.91
C TYR A 33 0.51 12.17 16.38
N ASN A 34 1.02 11.21 15.62
CA ASN A 34 0.94 11.15 14.15
C ASN A 34 1.34 12.46 13.43
N GLY A 35 2.25 13.25 14.02
CA GLY A 35 2.73 14.52 13.50
C GLY A 35 1.79 15.70 13.75
N LEU A 36 0.65 15.51 14.41
CA LEU A 36 -0.28 16.61 14.75
C LEU A 36 0.29 17.55 15.82
N ASP A 37 1.16 17.09 16.68
CA ASP A 37 1.99 17.85 17.60
C ASP A 37 2.81 18.94 16.89
N ARG A 38 3.49 18.58 15.79
CA ARG A 38 4.31 19.51 14.99
C ARG A 38 3.47 20.56 14.26
N VAL A 39 2.28 20.17 13.77
CA VAL A 39 1.36 21.07 13.05
C VAL A 39 0.62 22.00 14.01
N ASN A 40 0.47 21.58 15.27
CA ASN A 40 -0.23 22.32 16.31
C ASN A 40 0.71 22.64 17.50
N PRO A 41 1.69 23.56 17.31
CA PRO A 41 2.56 23.96 18.40
C PRO A 41 1.75 24.57 19.55
N ALA A 42 2.25 24.48 20.77
CA ALA A 42 1.56 24.89 21.98
C ALA A 42 0.96 26.31 21.95
N ALA A 43 1.66 27.27 21.34
CA ALA A 43 1.17 28.64 21.18
C ALA A 43 -0.11 28.72 20.34
N GLN A 44 -0.19 27.92 19.27
CA GLN A 44 -1.37 27.82 18.40
C GLN A 44 -2.56 27.21 19.16
N VAL A 45 -2.31 26.12 19.90
CA VAL A 45 -3.35 25.44 20.71
C VAL A 45 -3.87 26.36 21.80
N ARG A 46 -2.99 27.06 22.53
CA ARG A 46 -3.40 28.09 23.53
C ARG A 46 -4.18 29.24 22.89
N GLY A 47 -3.88 29.60 21.66
CA GLY A 47 -4.66 30.56 20.87
C GLY A 47 -6.03 30.03 20.40
N GLY A 48 -6.43 28.81 20.80
CA GLY A 48 -7.70 28.19 20.46
C GLY A 48 -7.79 27.79 18.99
N ARG A 49 -6.66 27.41 18.35
CA ARG A 49 -6.59 27.07 16.93
C ARG A 49 -6.13 25.63 16.71
N PHE A 50 -6.72 25.00 15.71
CA PHE A 50 -6.39 23.66 15.24
C PHE A 50 -6.15 23.64 13.73
N ALA A 51 -5.18 22.84 13.28
CA ALA A 51 -4.88 22.54 11.88
C ALA A 51 -4.58 21.06 11.66
N THR A 52 -4.81 20.58 10.45
CA THR A 52 -4.21 19.33 9.96
C THR A 52 -3.00 19.67 9.07
N PRO A 53 -2.14 18.73 8.68
CA PRO A 53 -0.97 18.99 7.83
C PRO A 53 -1.24 19.73 6.51
N ARG A 54 -2.51 19.83 6.10
CA ARG A 54 -2.92 20.39 4.80
C ARG A 54 -3.94 21.51 4.91
N THR A 55 -4.23 21.99 6.11
CA THR A 55 -5.21 23.05 6.34
C THR A 55 -4.59 24.22 7.08
N ALA A 56 -5.08 25.43 6.81
CA ALA A 56 -4.74 26.57 7.63
C ALA A 56 -5.31 26.41 9.05
N PRO A 57 -4.66 26.99 10.10
CA PRO A 57 -5.18 26.95 11.44
C PRO A 57 -6.54 27.66 11.57
N VAL A 58 -7.54 26.96 12.06
CA VAL A 58 -8.90 27.46 12.28
C VAL A 58 -9.15 27.66 13.77
N ARG A 59 -9.84 28.74 14.16
CA ARG A 59 -10.28 28.94 15.54
C ARG A 59 -11.37 27.93 15.89
N VAL A 60 -11.13 27.15 16.94
CA VAL A 60 -12.02 26.06 17.40
C VAL A 60 -12.35 26.19 18.90
N ALA A 61 -11.64 27.05 19.64
CA ALA A 61 -11.79 27.13 21.09
C ALA A 61 -11.66 28.58 21.62
N ARG A 62 -12.20 28.79 22.84
CA ARG A 62 -11.95 29.95 23.71
C ARG A 62 -11.36 29.43 25.01
N GLY A 63 -10.03 29.57 25.17
CA GLY A 63 -9.33 28.89 26.26
C GLY A 63 -9.39 27.38 26.11
N THR A 64 -9.96 26.67 27.07
CA THR A 64 -10.15 25.23 27.05
C THR A 64 -11.56 24.78 26.61
N ASP A 65 -12.48 25.72 26.42
CA ASP A 65 -13.84 25.48 25.92
C ASP A 65 -13.80 25.38 24.39
N VAL A 66 -14.07 24.18 23.84
CA VAL A 66 -13.89 23.83 22.45
C VAL A 66 -15.24 23.58 21.77
N ASP A 67 -15.46 24.23 20.62
CA ASP A 67 -16.61 23.95 19.75
C ASP A 67 -16.38 22.63 18.99
N TRP A 68 -16.75 21.51 19.61
CA TRP A 68 -16.61 20.17 19.01
C TRP A 68 -17.52 19.92 17.81
N GLY A 69 -18.49 20.78 17.57
CA GLY A 69 -19.32 20.76 16.35
C GLY A 69 -18.66 21.40 15.14
N ARG A 70 -17.51 22.06 15.31
CA ARG A 70 -16.82 22.79 14.24
C ARG A 70 -16.37 21.85 13.11
N ASP A 71 -16.77 22.17 11.88
CA ASP A 71 -16.32 21.49 10.65
C ASP A 71 -16.25 22.52 9.51
N PRO A 72 -15.15 23.27 9.39
CA PRO A 72 -15.05 24.38 8.42
C PRO A 72 -14.88 23.89 6.97
N TYR A 73 -14.57 22.63 6.77
CA TYR A 73 -14.22 22.07 5.47
C TYR A 73 -15.19 20.99 4.96
N GLY A 74 -16.16 20.56 5.80
CA GLY A 74 -16.99 19.38 5.48
C GLY A 74 -16.15 18.11 5.25
N ASP A 75 -14.97 18.05 5.88
CA ASP A 75 -13.98 17.01 5.60
C ASP A 75 -13.94 15.98 6.74
N ARG A 76 -14.22 14.72 6.38
CA ARG A 76 -14.14 13.58 7.29
C ARG A 76 -12.77 13.46 7.96
N SER A 77 -11.68 13.65 7.21
CA SER A 77 -10.31 13.51 7.75
C SER A 77 -9.99 14.63 8.73
N TRP A 78 -10.44 15.85 8.45
CA TRP A 78 -10.27 16.98 9.39
C TRP A 78 -10.99 16.69 10.71
N ARG A 79 -12.25 16.24 10.67
CA ARG A 79 -13.02 15.87 11.87
C ARG A 79 -12.37 14.73 12.66
N LEU A 80 -11.89 13.69 11.94
CA LEU A 80 -11.17 12.57 12.54
C LEU A 80 -10.03 13.07 13.43
N TRP A 81 -9.14 13.87 12.86
CA TRP A 81 -7.96 14.37 13.54
C TRP A 81 -8.30 15.41 14.63
N PHE A 82 -9.36 16.19 14.44
CA PHE A 82 -9.86 17.12 15.47
C PHE A 82 -10.32 16.38 16.72
N HIS A 83 -11.10 15.32 16.55
CA HIS A 83 -11.59 14.49 17.67
C HIS A 83 -10.61 13.44 18.17
N SER A 84 -9.45 13.26 17.54
CA SER A 84 -8.37 12.38 18.04
C SER A 84 -7.68 12.94 19.28
N LEU A 85 -7.73 14.25 19.48
CA LEU A 85 -6.98 15.02 20.50
C LEU A 85 -5.45 14.92 20.34
N GLU A 86 -4.92 14.31 19.30
CA GLU A 86 -3.47 14.19 19.10
C GLU A 86 -2.76 15.55 18.92
N TRP A 87 -3.51 16.58 18.53
CA TRP A 87 -3.01 17.95 18.48
C TRP A 87 -2.67 18.58 19.84
N LEU A 88 -3.08 17.92 20.94
CA LEU A 88 -2.62 18.28 22.30
C LEU A 88 -1.14 17.91 22.51
N GLY A 89 -0.57 17.09 21.63
CA GLY A 89 0.84 16.70 21.68
C GLY A 89 1.80 17.89 21.73
N GLY A 90 1.51 18.98 21.00
CA GLY A 90 2.33 20.19 21.06
C GLY A 90 2.41 20.85 22.45
N LEU A 91 1.33 20.74 23.25
CA LEU A 91 1.34 21.18 24.65
C LEU A 91 2.15 20.24 25.55
N VAL A 92 2.07 18.93 25.30
CA VAL A 92 2.84 17.92 26.05
C VAL A 92 4.33 18.06 25.76
N GLU A 93 4.72 18.22 24.50
CA GLU A 93 6.11 18.47 24.10
C GLU A 93 6.68 19.77 24.72
N GLU A 94 5.88 20.83 24.77
CA GLU A 94 6.30 22.06 25.44
C GLU A 94 6.57 21.81 26.94
N TYR A 95 5.67 21.08 27.62
CA TYR A 95 5.89 20.69 29.00
C TYR A 95 7.15 19.82 29.17
N GLU A 96 7.33 18.82 28.35
CA GLU A 96 8.50 17.92 28.43
C GLU A 96 9.81 18.69 28.21
N ARG A 97 9.81 19.71 27.36
CA ARG A 97 10.98 20.54 27.06
C ARG A 97 11.27 21.62 28.09
N THR A 98 10.23 22.25 28.68
CA THR A 98 10.37 23.46 29.50
C THR A 98 10.02 23.29 30.97
N GLY A 99 9.28 22.24 31.32
CA GLY A 99 8.65 22.06 32.63
C GLY A 99 7.41 22.94 32.85
N ASP A 100 6.92 23.64 31.81
CA ASP A 100 5.77 24.56 31.97
C ASP A 100 4.47 23.80 32.25
N ARG A 101 4.08 23.76 33.50
CA ARG A 101 2.83 23.13 33.92
C ARG A 101 1.57 23.84 33.39
N ALA A 102 1.66 25.08 32.89
CA ALA A 102 0.51 25.73 32.28
C ALA A 102 0.13 25.07 30.93
N ALA A 103 1.11 24.63 30.15
CA ALA A 103 0.87 23.86 28.93
C ALA A 103 0.10 22.56 29.25
N LEU A 104 0.54 21.83 30.26
CA LEU A 104 -0.09 20.59 30.68
C LEU A 104 -1.51 20.81 31.25
N ARG A 105 -1.74 21.89 32.01
CA ARG A 105 -3.10 22.27 32.48
C ARG A 105 -4.04 22.59 31.31
N THR A 106 -3.53 23.26 30.28
CA THR A 106 -4.34 23.53 29.06
C THR A 106 -4.73 22.24 28.37
N ALA A 107 -3.78 21.29 28.21
CA ALA A 107 -4.07 19.97 27.62
C ALA A 107 -5.09 19.19 28.45
N GLU A 108 -4.97 19.21 29.77
CA GLU A 108 -5.94 18.57 30.68
C GLU A 108 -7.33 19.24 30.56
N GLY A 109 -7.40 20.58 30.54
CA GLY A 109 -8.66 21.29 30.40
C GLY A 109 -9.40 20.94 29.13
N ILE A 110 -8.72 20.92 27.99
CA ILE A 110 -9.31 20.52 26.69
C ILE A 110 -9.74 19.06 26.69
N ALA A 111 -8.94 18.16 27.27
CA ALA A 111 -9.29 16.75 27.34
C ALA A 111 -10.54 16.50 28.21
N ARG A 112 -10.68 17.23 29.32
CA ARG A 112 -11.87 17.18 30.19
C ARG A 112 -13.10 17.78 29.54
N ASP A 113 -12.94 18.88 28.80
CA ASP A 113 -14.00 19.51 28.00
C ASP A 113 -14.55 18.53 26.95
N TRP A 114 -13.65 17.84 26.22
CA TRP A 114 -14.08 16.80 25.29
C TRP A 114 -14.93 15.72 25.98
N LEU A 115 -14.52 15.27 27.16
CA LEU A 115 -15.24 14.23 27.91
C LEU A 115 -16.59 14.71 28.44
N ALA A 116 -16.70 16.00 28.84
CA ALA A 116 -17.94 16.58 29.30
C ALA A 116 -18.98 16.68 28.16
N ASP A 117 -18.55 17.15 26.99
CA ASP A 117 -19.43 17.34 25.84
C ASP A 117 -19.75 16.06 25.09
N ASN A 118 -18.89 15.04 25.22
CA ASN A 118 -18.99 13.76 24.52
C ASN A 118 -19.01 12.61 25.54
N ALA A 119 -20.10 12.47 26.30
CA ALA A 119 -20.23 11.54 27.42
C ALA A 119 -19.98 10.05 27.08
N ARG A 120 -19.87 9.68 25.82
CA ARG A 120 -19.58 8.33 25.34
C ARG A 120 -18.42 8.34 24.34
N PRO A 121 -17.54 7.31 24.32
CA PRO A 121 -16.43 7.20 23.38
C PRO A 121 -16.87 7.29 21.93
N GLU A 122 -18.03 6.76 21.61
CA GLU A 122 -18.65 6.72 20.30
C GLU A 122 -19.36 8.03 19.89
N ARG A 123 -19.47 9.02 20.76
CA ARG A 123 -20.08 10.31 20.41
C ARG A 123 -19.13 11.09 19.52
N PHE A 124 -19.46 11.08 18.23
CA PHE A 124 -18.75 11.77 17.16
C PHE A 124 -19.77 12.55 16.34
N PRO A 125 -19.62 13.85 16.14
CA PRO A 125 -20.52 14.59 15.27
C PRO A 125 -20.30 14.17 13.81
N GLY A 126 -21.16 13.27 13.30
CA GLY A 126 -21.16 12.87 11.90
C GLY A 126 -21.75 11.48 11.63
N PRO A 127 -22.23 11.22 10.40
CA PRO A 127 -23.09 10.08 10.08
C PRO A 127 -22.39 8.74 9.83
N ARG A 128 -21.05 8.62 9.96
CA ARG A 128 -20.32 7.39 9.59
C ARG A 128 -19.62 6.72 10.78
N ARG A 129 -20.03 5.49 11.10
CA ARG A 129 -19.47 4.65 12.17
C ARG A 129 -17.96 4.44 12.08
N GLU A 130 -17.40 4.29 10.88
CA GLU A 130 -15.96 4.03 10.65
C GLU A 130 -15.06 5.17 11.15
N ALA A 131 -15.45 6.43 10.92
CA ALA A 131 -14.70 7.58 11.42
C ALA A 131 -14.74 7.68 12.95
N ILE A 132 -15.81 7.22 13.60
CA ILE A 132 -15.96 7.20 15.06
C ILE A 132 -14.95 6.25 15.70
N GLY A 133 -14.86 5.01 15.21
CA GLY A 133 -13.93 4.01 15.71
C GLY A 133 -12.47 4.45 15.56
N GLU A 134 -12.15 5.05 14.44
CA GLU A 134 -10.82 5.54 14.15
C GLU A 134 -10.40 6.69 15.08
N ALA A 135 -11.26 7.68 15.29
CA ALA A 135 -10.99 8.77 16.23
C ALA A 135 -10.86 8.26 17.68
N ALA A 136 -11.67 7.28 18.09
CA ALA A 136 -11.65 6.74 19.44
C ALA A 136 -10.31 6.06 19.78
N LYS A 137 -9.69 5.32 18.84
CA LYS A 137 -8.37 4.72 19.08
C LYS A 137 -7.27 5.75 19.24
N PHE A 138 -7.24 6.79 18.41
CA PHE A 138 -6.25 7.86 18.48
C PHE A 138 -6.44 8.72 19.74
N ARG A 139 -7.67 9.02 20.11
CA ARG A 139 -7.97 9.74 21.36
C ARG A 139 -7.57 8.92 22.58
N LEU A 140 -7.82 7.61 22.58
CA LEU A 140 -7.34 6.72 23.63
C LEU A 140 -5.81 6.74 23.74
N ALA A 141 -5.10 6.70 22.60
CA ALA A 141 -3.64 6.83 22.57
C ALA A 141 -3.18 8.17 23.17
N THR A 142 -3.88 9.28 22.87
CA THR A 142 -3.62 10.60 23.46
C THR A 142 -3.81 10.58 24.97
N PHE A 143 -4.88 9.98 25.48
CA PHE A 143 -5.09 9.85 26.92
C PHE A 143 -4.00 9.03 27.61
N VAL A 144 -3.52 7.95 26.98
CA VAL A 144 -2.38 7.18 27.48
C VAL A 144 -1.09 8.03 27.48
N CYS A 145 -0.87 8.87 26.47
CA CYS A 145 0.26 9.80 26.47
C CYS A 145 0.14 10.83 27.62
N LEU A 146 -1.03 11.42 27.84
CA LEU A 146 -1.28 12.34 28.94
C LEU A 146 -1.06 11.69 30.31
N ARG A 147 -1.37 10.39 30.45
CA ARG A 147 -1.21 9.62 31.70
C ARG A 147 0.24 9.50 32.17
N ARG A 148 1.21 9.77 31.31
CA ARG A 148 2.64 9.87 31.71
C ARG A 148 2.92 11.07 32.62
N HIS A 149 2.12 12.12 32.52
CA HIS A 149 2.34 13.42 33.17
C HIS A 149 1.20 13.85 34.07
N LEU A 150 -0.02 13.36 33.82
CA LEU A 150 -1.22 13.67 34.62
C LEU A 150 -1.60 12.46 35.47
N THR A 151 -1.94 12.76 36.73
CA THR A 151 -2.48 11.76 37.66
C THR A 151 -3.91 12.15 38.02
N GLY A 152 -4.83 11.17 38.08
CA GLY A 152 -6.20 11.43 38.51
C GLY A 152 -7.17 10.37 38.02
N GLY A 153 -8.16 10.01 38.85
CA GLY A 153 -9.14 8.98 38.57
C GLY A 153 -9.92 9.22 37.27
N TRP A 154 -10.20 10.49 36.96
CA TRP A 154 -10.91 10.86 35.73
C TRP A 154 -10.23 10.35 34.43
N LEU A 155 -8.88 10.43 34.40
CA LEU A 155 -8.11 10.01 33.21
C LEU A 155 -8.05 8.48 33.12
N ASP A 156 -7.88 7.78 34.24
CA ASP A 156 -7.93 6.33 34.31
C ASP A 156 -9.31 5.78 33.92
N GLU A 157 -10.39 6.45 34.35
CA GLU A 157 -11.77 6.14 33.94
C GLU A 157 -12.00 6.37 32.45
N ALA A 158 -11.51 7.49 31.89
CA ALA A 158 -11.59 7.79 30.47
C ALA A 158 -10.84 6.76 29.62
N ILE A 159 -9.61 6.41 30.01
CA ILE A 159 -8.82 5.35 29.37
C ILE A 159 -9.58 4.03 29.42
N ALA A 160 -10.06 3.63 30.60
CA ALA A 160 -10.78 2.36 30.76
C ALA A 160 -12.09 2.32 29.96
N ALA A 161 -12.83 3.42 29.87
CA ALA A 161 -14.07 3.50 29.08
C ALA A 161 -13.81 3.35 27.58
N HIS A 162 -12.82 4.08 27.02
CA HIS A 162 -12.43 3.97 25.63
C HIS A 162 -11.85 2.59 25.30
N ALA A 163 -11.03 2.03 26.19
CA ALA A 163 -10.45 0.71 26.00
C ALA A 163 -11.51 -0.39 26.02
N ARG A 164 -12.52 -0.34 26.93
CA ARG A 164 -13.65 -1.29 26.91
C ARG A 164 -14.47 -1.18 25.62
N TRP A 165 -14.66 0.04 25.10
CA TRP A 165 -15.33 0.23 23.81
C TRP A 165 -14.53 -0.42 22.67
N LEU A 166 -13.23 -0.15 22.60
CA LEU A 166 -12.33 -0.69 21.56
C LEU A 166 -12.13 -2.21 21.66
N ALA A 167 -12.31 -2.79 22.86
CA ALA A 167 -12.21 -4.23 23.11
C ALA A 167 -13.32 -5.03 22.46
N ARG A 168 -14.48 -4.43 22.18
CA ARG A 168 -15.63 -5.13 21.59
C ARG A 168 -15.27 -5.69 20.22
N PRO A 169 -15.72 -6.94 19.89
CA PRO A 169 -15.40 -7.57 18.60
C PRO A 169 -15.85 -6.75 17.39
N GLU A 170 -17.01 -6.09 17.46
CA GLU A 170 -17.58 -5.24 16.40
C GLU A 170 -16.80 -3.97 16.11
N HIS A 171 -15.85 -3.60 16.99
CA HIS A 171 -14.97 -2.46 16.83
C HIS A 171 -13.56 -2.85 16.42
N TYR A 172 -13.31 -4.12 16.15
CA TYR A 172 -12.04 -4.60 15.62
C TYR A 172 -12.11 -4.70 14.09
N SER A 173 -11.27 -3.92 13.43
CA SER A 173 -11.26 -3.80 11.96
C SER A 173 -10.64 -5.01 11.24
N GLY A 174 -9.99 -5.93 11.97
CA GLY A 174 -9.33 -7.10 11.39
C GLY A 174 -7.81 -6.95 11.22
N PRO A 175 -7.15 -7.93 10.57
CA PRO A 175 -5.70 -8.01 10.47
C PRO A 175 -5.10 -7.10 9.38
N TRP A 176 -5.26 -5.79 9.51
CA TRP A 176 -4.69 -4.76 8.64
C TRP A 176 -4.34 -3.52 9.46
N ASN A 177 -3.90 -2.41 8.84
CA ASN A 177 -3.37 -1.25 9.56
C ASN A 177 -4.28 -0.75 10.69
N HIS A 178 -5.59 -0.64 10.45
CA HIS A 178 -6.55 -0.19 11.46
C HIS A 178 -6.58 -1.12 12.67
N GLY A 179 -6.69 -2.44 12.46
CA GLY A 179 -6.70 -3.40 13.56
C GLY A 179 -5.35 -3.51 14.28
N THR A 180 -4.24 -3.24 13.61
CA THR A 180 -2.92 -3.14 14.23
C THR A 180 -2.87 -1.94 15.19
N ASP A 181 -3.34 -0.76 14.75
CA ASP A 181 -3.42 0.44 15.59
C ASP A 181 -4.38 0.28 16.77
N GLU A 182 -5.56 -0.29 16.51
CA GLU A 182 -6.56 -0.60 17.54
C GLU A 182 -5.99 -1.52 18.63
N SER A 183 -5.27 -2.56 18.20
CA SER A 183 -4.70 -3.56 19.11
C SER A 183 -3.52 -3.01 19.92
N MET A 184 -2.64 -2.21 19.30
CA MET A 184 -1.57 -1.51 20.02
C MET A 184 -2.15 -0.56 21.07
N THR A 185 -3.13 0.26 20.68
CA THR A 185 -3.76 1.23 21.57
C THR A 185 -4.47 0.55 22.73
N LEU A 186 -5.19 -0.55 22.45
CA LEU A 186 -5.84 -1.35 23.49
C LEU A 186 -4.83 -1.94 24.48
N MET A 187 -3.72 -2.48 23.97
CA MET A 187 -2.67 -3.05 24.79
C MET A 187 -2.02 -1.98 25.69
N THR A 188 -1.65 -0.82 25.12
CA THR A 188 -1.04 0.28 25.90
C THR A 188 -1.98 0.83 26.95
N ALA A 189 -3.27 0.97 26.63
CA ALA A 189 -4.29 1.41 27.57
C ALA A 189 -4.42 0.43 28.76
N GLY A 190 -4.51 -0.88 28.46
CA GLY A 190 -4.55 -1.90 29.52
C GLY A 190 -3.31 -1.88 30.42
N CYS A 191 -2.11 -1.72 29.82
CA CYS A 191 -0.86 -1.57 30.57
C CYS A 191 -0.84 -0.32 31.45
N ALA A 192 -1.36 0.81 30.94
CA ALA A 192 -1.35 2.10 31.67
C ALA A 192 -2.25 2.11 32.90
N VAL A 193 -3.39 1.41 32.85
CA VAL A 193 -4.38 1.40 33.96
C VAL A 193 -4.45 0.06 34.71
N GLY A 194 -3.48 -0.84 34.49
CA GLY A 194 -3.40 -2.15 35.18
C GLY A 194 -4.51 -3.13 34.83
N ARG A 195 -5.14 -3.00 33.63
CA ARG A 195 -6.17 -3.91 33.14
C ARG A 195 -5.57 -4.98 32.24
N GLU A 196 -5.16 -6.08 32.89
CA GLU A 196 -4.50 -7.22 32.24
C GLU A 196 -5.36 -7.88 31.16
N ASP A 197 -6.67 -7.93 31.34
CA ASP A 197 -7.64 -8.44 30.37
C ASP A 197 -7.59 -7.65 29.04
N LEU A 198 -7.52 -6.32 29.11
CA LEU A 198 -7.44 -5.43 27.94
C LEU A 198 -6.06 -5.47 27.28
N ALA A 199 -5.00 -5.44 28.09
CA ALA A 199 -3.63 -5.56 27.59
C ALA A 199 -3.39 -6.91 26.89
N GLY A 200 -3.87 -8.01 27.51
CA GLY A 200 -3.82 -9.35 26.93
C GLY A 200 -4.62 -9.50 25.65
N LEU A 201 -5.80 -8.89 25.56
CA LEU A 201 -6.60 -8.90 24.33
C LEU A 201 -5.90 -8.16 23.18
N GLY A 202 -5.36 -6.96 23.43
CA GLY A 202 -4.59 -6.21 22.43
C GLY A 202 -3.38 -6.99 21.93
N HIS A 203 -2.63 -7.61 22.84
CA HIS A 203 -1.49 -8.47 22.50
C HIS A 203 -1.91 -9.66 21.65
N ARG A 204 -2.96 -10.42 22.05
CA ARG A 204 -3.47 -11.55 21.24
C ARG A 204 -3.88 -11.11 19.83
N ARG A 205 -4.65 -10.02 19.69
CA ARG A 205 -5.05 -9.50 18.37
C ARG A 205 -3.84 -9.19 17.48
N LEU A 206 -2.74 -8.66 18.03
CA LEU A 206 -1.49 -8.44 17.29
C LEU A 206 -0.84 -9.75 16.87
N LEU A 207 -0.79 -10.77 17.73
CA LEU A 207 -0.26 -12.08 17.37
C LEU A 207 -1.11 -12.73 16.28
N ASP A 208 -2.42 -12.76 16.48
CA ASP A 208 -3.38 -13.39 15.57
C ASP A 208 -3.38 -12.72 14.19
N ALA A 209 -3.19 -11.39 14.13
CA ALA A 209 -3.13 -10.67 12.86
C ALA A 209 -2.06 -11.19 11.89
N ILE A 210 -0.99 -11.80 12.41
CA ILE A 210 0.10 -12.37 11.59
C ILE A 210 0.09 -13.91 11.62
N LEU A 211 -0.08 -14.53 12.81
CA LEU A 211 0.13 -15.96 12.97
C LEU A 211 -1.13 -16.80 12.72
N ALA A 212 -2.29 -16.28 13.07
CA ALA A 212 -3.58 -16.99 13.00
C ALA A 212 -4.74 -16.02 12.72
N PRO A 213 -4.78 -15.36 11.54
CA PRO A 213 -5.80 -14.37 11.24
C PRO A 213 -7.21 -14.93 11.38
N PRO A 214 -8.12 -14.22 12.05
CA PRO A 214 -9.49 -14.70 12.30
C PRO A 214 -10.27 -14.87 11.00
N GLY A 215 -11.16 -15.89 10.97
CA GLY A 215 -12.06 -16.11 9.83
C GLY A 215 -11.39 -16.45 8.51
N GLY A 216 -10.14 -16.94 8.52
CA GLY A 216 -9.39 -17.25 7.30
C GLY A 216 -8.93 -16.00 6.54
N ALA A 217 -8.92 -14.83 7.18
CA ALA A 217 -8.38 -13.60 6.60
C ALA A 217 -6.89 -13.78 6.27
N ARG A 218 -6.37 -12.94 5.37
CA ARG A 218 -4.93 -12.92 5.09
C ARG A 218 -4.16 -12.28 6.23
N PRO A 219 -2.98 -12.82 6.57
CA PRO A 219 -2.14 -12.22 7.58
C PRO A 219 -1.73 -10.79 7.21
N ALA A 220 -1.62 -9.91 8.21
CA ALA A 220 -1.17 -8.53 8.00
C ALA A 220 0.19 -8.47 7.31
N ILE A 221 1.06 -9.43 7.63
CA ILE A 221 2.34 -9.70 6.95
C ILE A 221 2.40 -11.20 6.72
N ASP A 222 2.51 -11.63 5.48
CA ASP A 222 2.65 -13.05 5.16
C ASP A 222 4.06 -13.58 5.44
N ASP A 223 4.29 -14.86 5.18
CA ASP A 223 5.58 -15.52 5.41
C ASP A 223 6.67 -15.15 4.39
N GLU A 224 6.31 -14.41 3.34
CA GLU A 224 7.20 -13.79 2.34
C GLU A 224 7.48 -12.31 2.64
N GLY A 225 6.86 -11.72 3.67
CA GLY A 225 6.99 -10.31 4.03
C GLY A 225 6.07 -9.36 3.28
N ALA A 226 5.17 -9.89 2.46
CA ALA A 226 4.20 -9.04 1.76
C ALA A 226 3.04 -8.63 2.67
N GLY A 227 2.65 -7.36 2.61
CA GLY A 227 1.46 -6.85 3.30
C GLY A 227 0.17 -7.25 2.56
N ASN A 228 -0.90 -7.48 3.31
CA ASN A 228 -2.19 -7.88 2.73
C ASN A 228 -2.97 -6.72 2.08
N GLU A 229 -2.54 -5.48 2.22
CA GLU A 229 -3.32 -4.30 1.82
C GLU A 229 -3.15 -3.89 0.36
N GLN A 230 -2.33 -4.61 -0.39
CA GLN A 230 -2.14 -4.45 -1.85
C GLN A 230 -1.72 -3.04 -2.28
N SER A 231 -0.93 -2.35 -1.46
CA SER A 231 -0.45 -1.00 -1.72
C SER A 231 0.99 -0.83 -1.22
N THR A 232 1.84 -0.20 -2.02
CA THR A 232 3.23 0.09 -1.65
C THR A 232 3.29 1.08 -0.48
N HIS A 233 2.49 2.15 -0.52
CA HIS A 233 2.40 3.13 0.57
C HIS A 233 2.04 2.45 1.90
N TYR A 234 1.04 1.55 1.88
CA TYR A 234 0.63 0.82 3.08
C TYR A 234 1.61 -0.28 3.49
N ALA A 235 2.42 -0.82 2.58
CA ALA A 235 3.53 -1.70 2.97
C ALA A 235 4.57 -0.94 3.81
N VAL A 236 4.96 0.27 3.40
CA VAL A 236 5.86 1.16 4.15
C VAL A 236 5.24 1.60 5.49
N TYR A 237 3.97 2.01 5.47
CA TYR A 237 3.23 2.38 6.68
C TYR A 237 3.19 1.23 7.69
N ASN A 238 2.77 0.03 7.27
CA ASN A 238 2.69 -1.14 8.13
C ASN A 238 4.04 -1.59 8.68
N ARG A 239 5.11 -1.48 7.88
CA ARG A 239 6.48 -1.72 8.38
C ARG A 239 6.79 -0.84 9.60
N SER A 240 6.49 0.44 9.52
CA SER A 240 6.68 1.38 10.62
C SER A 240 5.78 1.04 11.82
N ARG A 241 4.50 0.73 11.59
CA ARG A 241 3.54 0.39 12.65
C ARG A 241 3.90 -0.89 13.38
N TRP A 242 4.31 -1.94 12.67
CA TRP A 242 4.75 -3.19 13.30
C TRP A 242 6.03 -3.05 14.11
N ARG A 243 6.97 -2.20 13.67
CA ARG A 243 8.13 -1.85 14.50
C ARG A 243 7.72 -1.18 15.81
N LEU A 244 6.76 -0.25 15.74
CA LEU A 244 6.16 0.36 16.92
C LEU A 244 5.48 -0.69 17.81
N ALA A 245 4.70 -1.61 17.22
CA ALA A 245 4.03 -2.68 17.94
C ALA A 245 5.01 -3.55 18.73
N PHE A 246 6.16 -3.91 18.14
CA PHE A 246 7.20 -4.67 18.85
C PHE A 246 7.82 -3.90 20.03
N ARG A 247 8.04 -2.60 19.88
CA ARG A 247 8.48 -1.75 20.97
C ARG A 247 7.46 -1.75 22.11
N VAL A 248 6.22 -1.51 21.79
CA VAL A 248 5.09 -1.46 22.74
C VAL A 248 4.91 -2.79 23.47
N MET A 249 4.99 -3.92 22.76
CA MET A 249 4.93 -5.25 23.38
C MET A 249 6.01 -5.37 24.47
N ARG A 250 7.28 -5.03 24.16
CA ARG A 250 8.39 -5.12 25.13
C ARG A 250 8.20 -4.19 26.32
N GLU A 251 7.79 -2.94 26.07
CA GLU A 251 7.56 -1.94 27.13
C GLU A 251 6.38 -2.33 28.03
N CYS A 252 5.37 -3.01 27.48
CA CYS A 252 4.27 -3.61 28.26
C CYS A 252 4.65 -4.97 28.91
N GLY A 253 5.91 -5.42 28.80
CA GLY A 253 6.36 -6.69 29.34
C GLY A 253 5.78 -7.92 28.64
N ARG A 254 5.42 -7.78 27.34
CA ARG A 254 4.85 -8.84 26.51
C ARG A 254 5.90 -9.43 25.58
N PRO A 255 5.89 -10.75 25.34
CA PRO A 255 6.80 -11.37 24.40
C PRO A 255 6.53 -10.93 22.95
N VAL A 256 7.61 -10.80 22.17
CA VAL A 256 7.55 -10.63 20.72
C VAL A 256 8.06 -11.94 20.10
N PRO A 257 7.19 -12.77 19.50
CA PRO A 257 7.62 -14.02 18.88
C PRO A 257 8.62 -13.79 17.75
N ALA A 258 9.59 -14.69 17.63
CA ALA A 258 10.65 -14.61 16.62
C ALA A 258 10.08 -14.59 15.18
N GLU A 259 8.97 -15.31 14.95
CA GLU A 259 8.31 -15.37 13.64
C GLU A 259 7.75 -14.01 13.20
N LEU A 260 7.20 -13.20 14.12
CA LEU A 260 6.76 -11.84 13.80
C LEU A 260 7.95 -10.97 13.36
N VAL A 261 9.06 -11.08 14.08
CA VAL A 261 10.30 -10.34 13.76
C VAL A 261 10.85 -10.79 12.41
N ARG A 262 10.81 -12.10 12.11
CA ARG A 262 11.25 -12.65 10.83
C ARG A 262 10.41 -12.08 9.66
N ARG A 263 9.08 -12.18 9.73
CA ARG A 263 8.20 -11.66 8.68
C ARG A 263 8.34 -10.16 8.47
N HIS A 264 8.45 -9.41 9.56
CA HIS A 264 8.69 -7.97 9.48
C HIS A 264 10.02 -7.62 8.78
N ARG A 265 11.11 -8.40 9.01
CA ARG A 265 12.38 -8.19 8.30
C ARG A 265 12.26 -8.47 6.80
N LEU A 266 11.43 -9.43 6.41
CA LEU A 266 11.19 -9.72 4.99
C LEU A 266 10.43 -8.60 4.27
N MET A 267 9.72 -7.72 5.02
CA MET A 267 9.10 -6.52 4.41
C MET A 267 10.14 -5.61 3.76
N ASP A 268 11.36 -5.55 4.26
CA ASP A 268 12.42 -4.72 3.68
C ASP A 268 12.76 -5.17 2.25
N GLU A 269 12.80 -6.47 2.00
CA GLU A 269 13.01 -7.03 0.67
C GLU A 269 11.79 -6.82 -0.24
N PHE A 270 10.58 -7.06 0.27
CA PHE A 270 9.35 -6.81 -0.46
C PHE A 270 9.23 -5.35 -0.92
N ILE A 271 9.55 -4.38 -0.04
CA ILE A 271 9.55 -2.95 -0.39
C ILE A 271 10.70 -2.61 -1.36
N ALA A 272 11.86 -3.26 -1.21
CA ALA A 272 12.96 -3.06 -2.14
C ALA A 272 12.61 -3.46 -3.58
N PHE A 273 11.86 -4.54 -3.78
CA PHE A 273 11.34 -4.91 -5.10
C PHE A 273 10.27 -3.92 -5.61
N GLN A 274 9.58 -3.21 -4.73
CA GLN A 274 8.63 -2.16 -5.10
C GLN A 274 9.27 -0.77 -5.26
N THR A 275 10.59 -0.69 -5.25
CA THR A 275 11.33 0.56 -5.47
C THR A 275 11.99 0.53 -6.83
N THR A 276 11.79 1.56 -7.65
CA THR A 276 12.41 1.68 -8.98
C THR A 276 13.93 1.89 -8.88
N PRO A 277 14.69 1.67 -9.96
CA PRO A 277 16.10 2.05 -10.01
C PRO A 277 16.38 3.55 -9.79
N ALA A 278 15.39 4.41 -10.01
CA ALA A 278 15.47 5.83 -9.65
C ALA A 278 15.30 6.11 -8.15
N GLY A 279 14.96 5.09 -7.33
CA GLY A 279 14.72 5.23 -5.90
C GLY A 279 13.29 5.65 -5.55
N ASP A 280 12.38 5.68 -6.51
CA ASP A 280 10.98 6.01 -6.31
C ASP A 280 10.18 4.77 -5.96
N LEU A 281 9.22 4.90 -5.03
CA LEU A 281 8.30 3.83 -4.67
C LEU A 281 7.22 3.68 -5.75
N LEU A 282 6.94 2.46 -6.17
CA LEU A 282 5.89 2.18 -7.15
C LEU A 282 4.52 2.60 -6.61
N GLN A 283 3.73 3.28 -7.42
CA GLN A 283 2.38 3.72 -7.03
C GLN A 283 1.33 2.60 -7.16
N ILE A 284 1.62 1.38 -6.70
CA ILE A 284 0.69 0.26 -6.71
C ILE A 284 -0.35 0.44 -5.62
N GLY A 285 -1.63 0.22 -5.95
CA GLY A 285 -2.74 0.44 -5.04
C GLY A 285 -2.92 1.91 -4.68
N GLU A 286 -3.46 2.20 -3.51
CA GLU A 286 -3.61 3.56 -3.00
C GLU A 286 -2.27 4.11 -2.48
N SER A 287 -1.36 4.39 -3.43
CA SER A 287 0.00 4.87 -3.17
C SER A 287 0.26 6.23 -3.82
N TYR A 288 1.09 7.04 -3.17
CA TYR A 288 1.55 8.34 -3.66
C TYR A 288 2.93 8.22 -4.31
N ALA A 289 3.40 9.30 -4.93
CA ALA A 289 4.75 9.38 -5.47
C ALA A 289 5.74 9.70 -4.34
N ASP A 290 6.04 8.68 -3.53
CA ASP A 290 6.96 8.74 -2.41
C ASP A 290 8.34 8.16 -2.83
N ARG A 291 9.40 8.51 -2.10
CA ARG A 291 10.75 7.98 -2.33
C ARG A 291 11.15 7.00 -1.23
N ALA A 292 11.94 5.99 -1.59
CA ALA A 292 12.49 5.07 -0.62
C ALA A 292 13.45 5.75 0.39
N SER A 293 14.12 6.86 -0.02
CA SER A 293 14.95 7.70 0.85
C SER A 293 14.19 8.36 2.00
N ASP A 294 12.88 8.55 1.85
CA ASP A 294 12.03 9.23 2.84
C ASP A 294 11.53 8.27 3.93
N ILE A 295 11.86 6.99 3.82
CA ILE A 295 11.49 5.96 4.80
C ILE A 295 12.40 6.06 6.02
N ASP A 296 11.78 6.16 7.19
CA ASP A 296 12.49 6.14 8.48
C ASP A 296 13.11 4.77 8.76
N ASP A 297 14.31 4.77 9.36
CA ASP A 297 15.02 3.57 9.82
C ASP A 297 15.16 2.49 8.75
N LEU A 298 15.99 2.78 7.78
CA LEU A 298 16.27 1.91 6.63
C LEU A 298 16.99 0.59 6.98
N GLY A 299 17.43 0.42 8.24
CA GLY A 299 18.25 -0.74 8.62
C GLY A 299 19.60 -0.79 7.88
N SER A 300 20.10 -1.99 7.57
CA SER A 300 21.36 -2.20 6.84
C SER A 300 21.20 -3.13 5.62
N GLY A 301 19.99 -3.57 5.35
CA GLY A 301 19.66 -4.57 4.33
C GLY A 301 19.14 -3.99 3.00
N PRO A 302 18.21 -4.71 2.35
CA PRO A 302 17.70 -4.39 1.03
C PRO A 302 17.04 -3.02 0.91
N LEU A 303 16.32 -2.59 1.94
CA LEU A 303 15.65 -1.29 1.93
C LEU A 303 16.66 -0.13 1.89
N ARG A 304 17.75 -0.20 2.70
CA ARG A 304 18.82 0.79 2.62
C ARG A 304 19.53 0.78 1.27
N TYR A 305 19.67 -0.41 0.68
CA TYR A 305 20.32 -0.54 -0.62
C TYR A 305 19.56 0.25 -1.71
N VAL A 306 18.26 0.04 -1.82
CA VAL A 306 17.44 0.75 -2.83
C VAL A 306 17.25 2.23 -2.50
N ALA A 307 17.11 2.59 -1.22
CA ALA A 307 16.98 3.99 -0.78
C ALA A 307 18.25 4.81 -1.05
N THR A 308 19.41 4.16 -1.14
CA THR A 308 20.69 4.80 -1.49
C THR A 308 21.16 4.47 -2.91
N GLN A 309 20.26 3.93 -3.74
CA GLN A 309 20.53 3.60 -5.15
C GLN A 309 21.79 2.73 -5.33
N GLY A 310 21.93 1.70 -4.48
CA GLY A 310 23.03 0.74 -4.55
C GLY A 310 24.30 1.13 -3.77
N VAL A 311 24.35 2.32 -3.14
CA VAL A 311 25.58 2.82 -2.46
C VAL A 311 25.80 2.18 -1.09
N LYS A 312 24.73 1.96 -0.30
CA LYS A 312 24.79 1.40 1.07
C LYS A 312 23.76 0.30 1.24
N GLY A 313 24.07 -0.65 2.11
CA GLY A 313 23.17 -1.80 2.38
C GLY A 313 23.57 -3.04 1.59
N VAL A 314 22.66 -4.02 1.56
CA VAL A 314 22.86 -5.30 0.85
C VAL A 314 21.65 -5.53 -0.05
N PRO A 315 21.81 -5.76 -1.36
CA PRO A 315 20.68 -6.02 -2.24
C PRO A 315 19.99 -7.35 -1.90
N PRO A 316 18.75 -7.54 -2.36
CA PRO A 316 18.13 -8.87 -2.42
C PRO A 316 19.04 -9.87 -3.16
N MET A 317 18.96 -11.14 -2.77
CA MET A 317 19.74 -12.20 -3.43
C MET A 317 19.21 -12.51 -4.84
N GLU A 318 17.88 -12.53 -4.98
CA GLU A 318 17.21 -12.80 -6.24
C GLU A 318 16.99 -11.51 -7.03
N ARG A 319 17.04 -11.59 -8.36
CA ARG A 319 16.70 -10.45 -9.22
C ARG A 319 15.23 -10.45 -9.65
N ALA A 320 14.55 -11.60 -9.60
CA ALA A 320 13.13 -11.73 -9.91
C ALA A 320 12.46 -12.68 -8.93
N ARG A 321 11.23 -12.36 -8.55
CA ARG A 321 10.48 -13.11 -7.54
C ARG A 321 8.97 -13.07 -7.78
N VAL A 322 8.31 -14.18 -7.46
CA VAL A 322 6.86 -14.25 -7.31
C VAL A 322 6.52 -14.16 -5.84
N TYR A 323 5.69 -13.20 -5.46
CA TYR A 323 5.07 -13.13 -4.14
C TYR A 323 3.63 -13.65 -4.21
N ARG A 324 3.29 -14.61 -3.37
CA ARG A 324 1.94 -15.22 -3.32
C ARG A 324 0.83 -14.22 -2.98
N ALA A 325 1.20 -13.08 -2.39
CA ALA A 325 0.31 -11.92 -2.22
C ALA A 325 -0.19 -11.32 -3.55
N GLY A 326 0.36 -11.75 -4.69
CA GLY A 326 -0.10 -11.41 -6.03
C GLY A 326 0.82 -10.44 -6.77
N TYR A 327 2.14 -10.67 -6.73
CA TYR A 327 3.11 -9.85 -7.45
C TYR A 327 4.15 -10.73 -8.15
N VAL A 328 4.39 -10.46 -9.43
CA VAL A 328 5.61 -10.85 -10.14
C VAL A 328 6.47 -9.59 -10.23
N MET A 329 7.68 -9.63 -9.68
CA MET A 329 8.60 -8.51 -9.66
C MET A 329 9.96 -8.95 -10.18
N GLY A 330 10.58 -8.17 -11.05
CA GLY A 330 11.89 -8.51 -11.60
C GLY A 330 12.71 -7.30 -12.00
N ARG A 331 14.01 -7.54 -12.13
CA ARG A 331 15.03 -6.60 -12.55
C ARG A 331 16.04 -7.25 -13.49
N SER A 332 16.75 -6.46 -14.28
CA SER A 332 17.93 -6.95 -15.01
C SER A 332 19.09 -7.27 -14.05
N GLY A 333 19.20 -6.54 -12.94
CA GLY A 333 20.17 -6.72 -11.87
C GLY A 333 19.98 -5.73 -10.71
N TRP A 334 20.98 -5.68 -9.84
CA TRP A 334 21.03 -4.78 -8.69
C TRP A 334 22.22 -3.81 -8.75
N GLY A 335 22.71 -3.48 -9.95
CA GLY A 335 23.84 -2.54 -10.13
C GLY A 335 25.21 -3.16 -9.82
N ARG A 336 25.36 -4.48 -9.95
CA ARG A 336 26.60 -5.23 -9.66
C ARG A 336 27.21 -5.95 -10.85
N ASP A 337 26.44 -6.12 -11.94
CA ASP A 337 26.80 -6.94 -13.10
C ASP A 337 27.05 -6.10 -14.35
N GLY A 338 27.78 -4.99 -14.22
CA GLY A 338 28.20 -4.14 -15.36
C GLY A 338 27.27 -2.98 -15.70
N ARG A 339 26.04 -2.94 -15.13
CA ARG A 339 25.16 -1.74 -15.16
C ARG A 339 25.22 -1.02 -13.82
N SER A 340 25.07 0.31 -13.82
CA SER A 340 24.81 1.04 -12.57
C SER A 340 23.40 0.73 -12.08
N PHE A 341 23.14 0.88 -10.77
CA PHE A 341 21.81 0.65 -10.19
C PHE A 341 20.70 1.45 -10.90
N ALA A 342 20.98 2.72 -11.24
CA ALA A 342 20.02 3.60 -11.92
C ALA A 342 19.70 3.20 -13.37
N GLU A 343 20.59 2.46 -14.02
CA GLU A 343 20.41 1.99 -15.41
C GLU A 343 19.79 0.58 -15.48
N GLU A 344 19.55 -0.05 -14.35
CA GLU A 344 18.89 -1.35 -14.34
C GLU A 344 17.43 -1.23 -14.83
N MET A 345 16.99 -2.23 -15.58
CA MET A 345 15.58 -2.40 -15.89
C MET A 345 14.84 -2.96 -14.68
N SER A 346 13.60 -2.54 -14.45
CA SER A 346 12.70 -3.20 -13.52
C SER A 346 11.26 -3.25 -14.03
N TYR A 347 10.55 -4.29 -13.63
CA TYR A 347 9.13 -4.45 -13.93
C TYR A 347 8.39 -5.05 -12.74
N THR A 348 7.10 -4.77 -12.66
CA THR A 348 6.17 -5.42 -11.73
C THR A 348 4.89 -5.76 -12.46
N ALA A 349 4.32 -6.92 -12.15
CA ALA A 349 3.02 -7.35 -12.63
C ALA A 349 2.13 -7.79 -11.47
N ARG A 350 0.84 -7.45 -11.54
CA ARG A 350 -0.15 -7.78 -10.53
C ARG A 350 -0.97 -9.01 -10.92
N PHE A 351 -1.17 -9.92 -9.95
CA PHE A 351 -2.06 -11.08 -10.09
C PHE A 351 -2.70 -11.42 -8.73
N GLY A 352 -3.16 -12.64 -8.57
CA GLY A 352 -3.59 -13.19 -7.29
C GLY A 352 -5.00 -12.74 -6.91
N PRO A 353 -5.22 -12.55 -5.63
CA PRO A 353 -6.56 -12.34 -5.10
C PRO A 353 -7.15 -10.99 -5.48
N GLY A 354 -8.47 -10.93 -5.63
CA GLY A 354 -9.19 -9.72 -5.92
C GLY A 354 -8.90 -8.56 -4.96
N ARG A 355 -9.37 -7.39 -5.30
CA ARG A 355 -9.15 -6.16 -4.56
C ARG A 355 -9.48 -6.30 -3.07
N TYR A 356 -8.54 -5.87 -2.22
CA TYR A 356 -8.70 -5.83 -0.77
C TYR A 356 -8.10 -4.52 -0.20
N ALA A 357 -8.71 -3.99 0.84
CA ALA A 357 -8.27 -2.78 1.58
C ALA A 357 -7.89 -1.62 0.65
N HIS A 358 -6.60 -1.35 0.52
CA HIS A 358 -6.03 -0.25 -0.27
C HIS A 358 -5.59 -0.66 -1.68
N GLY A 359 -5.94 -1.88 -2.12
CA GLY A 359 -5.72 -2.33 -3.50
C GLY A 359 -6.58 -1.59 -4.51
N GLN A 360 -6.20 -1.69 -5.77
CA GLN A 360 -6.95 -1.22 -6.93
C GLN A 360 -7.33 -2.39 -7.83
N ASN A 361 -8.11 -2.15 -8.87
CA ASN A 361 -8.49 -3.18 -9.85
C ASN A 361 -7.40 -3.29 -10.94
N ASP A 362 -6.19 -3.60 -10.51
CA ASP A 362 -4.94 -3.53 -11.25
C ASP A 362 -4.41 -4.92 -11.70
N HIS A 363 -5.26 -5.92 -11.75
CA HIS A 363 -4.89 -7.27 -12.16
C HIS A 363 -4.37 -7.30 -13.59
N MET A 364 -3.29 -8.06 -13.83
CA MET A 364 -2.49 -8.10 -15.05
C MET A 364 -1.82 -6.77 -15.42
N ALA A 365 -1.93 -5.72 -14.56
CA ALA A 365 -1.27 -4.47 -14.83
C ALA A 365 0.25 -4.60 -14.68
N LEU A 366 0.97 -3.85 -15.53
CA LEU A 366 2.43 -3.80 -15.56
C LEU A 366 2.93 -2.42 -15.13
N THR A 367 4.08 -2.40 -14.46
CA THR A 367 4.97 -1.24 -14.40
C THR A 367 6.25 -1.57 -15.14
N PHE A 368 6.92 -0.56 -15.66
CA PHE A 368 8.18 -0.75 -16.37
C PHE A 368 9.08 0.46 -16.21
N HIS A 369 10.32 0.21 -15.80
CA HIS A 369 11.39 1.18 -15.71
C HIS A 369 12.57 0.70 -16.55
N ALA A 370 13.12 1.54 -17.39
CA ALA A 370 14.31 1.25 -18.19
C ALA A 370 15.00 2.53 -18.61
N LEU A 371 16.29 2.44 -18.92
CA LEU A 371 17.13 3.57 -19.35
C LEU A 371 17.05 4.78 -18.37
N GLY A 372 17.02 4.50 -17.06
CA GLY A 372 16.93 5.52 -16.02
C GLY A 372 15.59 6.28 -15.96
N SER A 373 14.54 5.76 -16.56
CA SER A 373 13.22 6.42 -16.62
C SER A 373 12.08 5.47 -16.33
N ASP A 374 11.07 5.93 -15.59
CA ASP A 374 9.79 5.25 -15.51
C ASP A 374 9.09 5.36 -16.87
N ILE A 375 8.63 4.23 -17.39
CA ILE A 375 7.99 4.13 -18.71
C ILE A 375 6.51 3.81 -18.57
N LEU A 376 6.18 2.69 -17.92
CA LEU A 376 4.81 2.32 -17.62
C LEU A 376 4.54 2.52 -16.14
N VAL A 377 3.58 3.37 -15.83
CA VAL A 377 3.20 3.72 -14.46
C VAL A 377 1.70 3.52 -14.25
N PRO A 378 1.25 3.21 -13.02
CA PRO A 378 -0.17 3.31 -12.67
C PRO A 378 -0.62 4.77 -12.64
N SER A 379 -1.92 5.02 -12.72
CA SER A 379 -2.46 6.38 -12.61
C SER A 379 -2.41 6.97 -11.19
N GLY A 380 -1.99 6.19 -10.18
CA GLY A 380 -1.74 6.65 -8.82
C GLY A 380 -2.99 6.78 -7.95
N HIS A 381 -2.93 7.68 -6.94
CA HIS A 381 -3.97 7.88 -5.95
C HIS A 381 -4.16 9.35 -5.60
N ILE A 382 -5.42 9.81 -5.47
CA ILE A 382 -5.77 11.23 -5.23
C ILE A 382 -6.19 11.54 -3.79
N GLY A 383 -6.18 10.55 -2.90
CA GLY A 383 -6.72 10.67 -1.54
C GLY A 383 -8.20 10.27 -1.46
N TYR A 384 -8.83 10.59 -0.32
CA TYR A 384 -10.14 10.03 0.04
C TYR A 384 -11.31 10.98 -0.14
N SER A 385 -11.07 12.27 -0.32
CA SER A 385 -12.10 13.31 -0.40
C SER A 385 -12.80 13.38 -1.75
N ASP A 386 -12.15 13.02 -2.85
CA ASP A 386 -12.73 13.02 -4.19
C ASP A 386 -13.15 11.59 -4.62
N ALA A 387 -14.36 11.20 -4.23
CA ALA A 387 -14.86 9.84 -4.46
C ALA A 387 -15.01 9.50 -5.96
N VAL A 388 -15.25 10.49 -6.84
CA VAL A 388 -15.42 10.28 -8.29
C VAL A 388 -14.08 9.93 -8.93
N TRP A 389 -13.05 10.70 -8.65
CA TRP A 389 -11.71 10.43 -9.17
C TRP A 389 -11.06 9.21 -8.53
N ARG A 390 -11.23 9.03 -7.22
CA ARG A 390 -10.74 7.83 -6.53
C ARG A 390 -11.30 6.55 -7.13
N ARG A 391 -12.60 6.54 -7.47
CA ARG A 391 -13.24 5.38 -8.11
C ARG A 391 -12.65 5.10 -9.49
N TRP A 392 -12.42 6.14 -10.29
CA TRP A 392 -11.81 5.99 -11.62
C TRP A 392 -10.35 5.53 -11.52
N LEU A 393 -9.54 6.15 -10.67
CA LEU A 393 -8.14 5.76 -10.45
C LEU A 393 -8.00 4.31 -9.94
N ALA A 394 -9.01 3.80 -9.26
CA ALA A 394 -9.04 2.39 -8.82
C ALA A 394 -9.62 1.43 -9.87
N SER A 395 -10.08 1.90 -11.03
CA SER A 395 -10.65 1.05 -12.09
C SER A 395 -9.58 0.46 -13.01
N PRO A 396 -9.88 -0.63 -13.74
CA PRO A 396 -8.94 -1.20 -14.71
C PRO A 396 -8.47 -0.20 -15.77
N GLU A 397 -9.32 0.78 -16.12
CA GLU A 397 -9.05 1.81 -17.12
C GLU A 397 -7.89 2.73 -16.75
N ALA A 398 -7.55 2.81 -15.47
CA ALA A 398 -6.45 3.62 -14.95
C ALA A 398 -5.12 2.85 -14.83
N HIS A 399 -5.02 1.65 -15.43
CA HIS A 399 -3.87 0.75 -15.28
C HIS A 399 -3.40 0.20 -16.63
N ASN A 400 -2.14 -0.28 -16.65
CA ASN A 400 -1.48 -0.88 -17.81
C ASN A 400 -1.98 -2.31 -18.04
N THR A 401 -3.23 -2.46 -18.41
CA THR A 401 -3.92 -3.75 -18.54
C THR A 401 -4.81 -3.80 -19.77
N LEU A 402 -5.35 -4.98 -20.05
CA LEU A 402 -6.36 -5.18 -21.07
C LEU A 402 -7.75 -4.99 -20.48
N VAL A 403 -8.55 -4.11 -21.06
CA VAL A 403 -9.91 -3.79 -20.64
C VAL A 403 -10.90 -4.34 -21.66
N VAL A 404 -11.97 -4.96 -21.16
CA VAL A 404 -13.10 -5.41 -22.00
C VAL A 404 -14.26 -4.44 -21.80
N ARG A 405 -14.73 -3.82 -22.88
CA ARG A 405 -15.78 -2.79 -22.84
C ARG A 405 -17.19 -3.39 -22.85
N GLY A 406 -18.10 -2.69 -22.20
CA GLY A 406 -19.53 -3.03 -22.23
C GLY A 406 -19.93 -4.22 -21.34
N VAL A 407 -19.06 -4.67 -20.44
CA VAL A 407 -19.35 -5.74 -19.47
C VAL A 407 -18.87 -5.35 -18.08
N PRO A 408 -19.56 -5.80 -17.00
CA PRO A 408 -19.14 -5.54 -15.63
C PRO A 408 -17.78 -6.15 -15.31
N PHE A 409 -17.02 -5.44 -14.46
CA PHE A 409 -15.78 -5.93 -13.85
C PHE A 409 -16.03 -6.40 -12.41
N HIS A 410 -15.62 -7.61 -12.09
CA HIS A 410 -15.74 -8.22 -10.77
C HIS A 410 -14.48 -7.98 -9.94
N GLN A 411 -14.48 -6.93 -9.14
CA GLN A 411 -13.31 -6.49 -8.35
C GLN A 411 -12.77 -7.53 -7.36
N ARG A 412 -13.55 -8.57 -7.01
CA ARG A 412 -13.15 -9.67 -6.13
C ARG A 412 -12.67 -10.92 -6.89
N ALA A 413 -12.73 -10.90 -8.23
CA ALA A 413 -12.21 -12.01 -9.01
C ALA A 413 -10.68 -12.12 -8.82
N ALA A 414 -10.20 -13.35 -8.72
CA ALA A 414 -8.79 -13.64 -8.66
C ALA A 414 -8.20 -13.75 -10.08
N THR A 415 -6.92 -13.40 -10.22
CA THR A 415 -6.13 -13.65 -11.42
C THR A 415 -5.10 -14.72 -11.11
N ALA A 416 -5.07 -15.79 -11.89
CA ALA A 416 -4.10 -16.86 -11.74
C ALA A 416 -2.77 -16.50 -12.43
N LEU A 417 -1.65 -16.80 -11.78
CA LEU A 417 -0.35 -16.95 -12.45
C LEU A 417 -0.29 -18.37 -13.01
N VAL A 418 -0.39 -18.50 -14.33
CA VAL A 418 -0.48 -19.81 -15.02
C VAL A 418 0.89 -20.44 -15.20
N ALA A 419 1.88 -19.61 -15.52
CA ALA A 419 3.26 -20.04 -15.74
C ALA A 419 4.23 -18.88 -15.47
N HIS A 420 5.45 -19.20 -15.11
CA HIS A 420 6.57 -18.25 -15.07
C HIS A 420 7.90 -18.98 -15.23
N ASP A 421 8.88 -18.28 -15.80
CA ASP A 421 10.26 -18.75 -15.95
C ASP A 421 11.19 -17.54 -15.93
N PHE A 422 12.12 -17.51 -14.98
CA PHE A 422 13.05 -16.38 -14.79
C PHE A 422 14.46 -16.80 -15.19
N ARG A 423 14.91 -16.31 -16.33
CA ARG A 423 16.25 -16.57 -16.88
C ARG A 423 17.02 -15.28 -17.04
N ARG A 424 18.34 -15.36 -16.92
CA ARG A 424 19.19 -14.20 -17.22
C ARG A 424 18.94 -13.74 -18.66
N GLY A 425 18.55 -12.49 -18.81
CA GLY A 425 18.21 -11.90 -20.11
C GLY A 425 16.75 -11.96 -20.51
N ALA A 426 15.95 -12.89 -19.95
CA ALA A 426 14.54 -13.03 -20.32
C ALA A 426 13.70 -13.63 -19.20
N ASP A 427 12.76 -12.88 -18.70
CA ASP A 427 11.75 -13.37 -17.76
C ASP A 427 10.41 -13.50 -18.48
N THR A 428 9.78 -14.65 -18.36
CA THR A 428 8.45 -14.88 -18.93
C THR A 428 7.45 -15.24 -17.85
N PHE A 429 6.21 -14.76 -17.99
CA PHE A 429 5.12 -15.13 -17.10
C PHE A 429 3.77 -14.97 -17.81
N ARG A 430 2.78 -15.75 -17.37
CA ARG A 430 1.44 -15.76 -17.97
C ARG A 430 0.37 -15.72 -16.90
N PHE A 431 -0.63 -14.89 -17.13
CA PHE A 431 -1.82 -14.73 -16.27
C PHE A 431 -3.09 -15.16 -17.00
N SER A 432 -4.12 -15.53 -16.21
CA SER A 432 -5.48 -15.73 -16.71
C SER A 432 -6.51 -15.37 -15.64
N ASP A 433 -7.62 -14.75 -16.05
CA ASP A 433 -8.78 -14.50 -15.19
C ASP A 433 -10.10 -14.42 -15.96
N THR A 434 -11.20 -14.37 -15.20
CA THR A 434 -12.56 -14.15 -15.67
C THR A 434 -13.17 -12.90 -15.02
N ALA A 435 -12.34 -11.88 -14.73
CA ALA A 435 -12.77 -10.70 -14.00
C ALA A 435 -13.78 -9.83 -14.75
N PHE A 436 -13.80 -9.86 -16.09
CA PHE A 436 -14.86 -9.24 -16.88
C PHE A 436 -15.95 -10.27 -17.19
N ALA A 437 -17.21 -9.93 -16.93
CA ALA A 437 -18.33 -10.85 -17.03
C ALA A 437 -18.45 -11.49 -18.41
N GLY A 438 -18.59 -12.83 -18.46
CA GLY A 438 -18.73 -13.61 -19.70
C GLY A 438 -17.49 -13.64 -20.59
N THR A 439 -16.31 -13.32 -20.03
CA THR A 439 -15.05 -13.35 -20.76
C THR A 439 -13.95 -14.10 -20.00
N THR A 440 -13.01 -14.69 -20.72
CA THR A 440 -11.72 -15.10 -20.20
C THR A 440 -10.66 -14.24 -20.85
N ARG A 441 -9.82 -13.59 -20.06
CA ARG A 441 -8.65 -12.90 -20.58
C ARG A 441 -7.37 -13.58 -20.11
N SER A 442 -6.34 -13.54 -20.94
CA SER A 442 -4.99 -13.95 -20.59
C SER A 442 -3.98 -12.91 -21.03
N ARG A 443 -2.89 -12.80 -20.30
CA ARG A 443 -1.75 -11.96 -20.63
C ARG A 443 -0.47 -12.76 -20.47
N SER A 444 0.32 -12.85 -21.54
CA SER A 444 1.69 -13.35 -21.50
C SER A 444 2.66 -12.18 -21.65
N VAL A 445 3.73 -12.22 -20.88
CA VAL A 445 4.77 -11.19 -20.87
C VAL A 445 6.12 -11.85 -21.04
N LEU A 446 6.94 -11.29 -21.91
CA LEU A 446 8.38 -11.49 -21.98
C LEU A 446 9.06 -10.17 -21.61
N ALA A 447 9.76 -10.15 -20.49
CA ALA A 447 10.60 -9.04 -20.07
C ALA A 447 12.05 -9.37 -20.43
N ALA A 448 12.55 -8.72 -21.48
CA ALA A 448 13.91 -8.91 -21.95
C ALA A 448 14.83 -7.82 -21.34
N SER A 449 16.04 -8.22 -20.96
CA SER A 449 17.13 -7.33 -20.65
C SER A 449 18.27 -7.56 -21.65
N ASP A 450 18.80 -6.48 -22.21
CA ASP A 450 19.79 -6.49 -23.30
C ASP A 450 19.24 -7.04 -24.64
N PRO A 451 18.43 -6.24 -25.37
CA PRO A 451 17.94 -4.89 -25.01
C PRO A 451 16.83 -4.93 -23.99
N ASP A 452 16.69 -3.82 -23.22
CA ASP A 452 15.55 -3.65 -22.33
C ASP A 452 14.28 -3.51 -23.16
N ALA A 453 13.35 -4.45 -23.03
CA ALA A 453 12.09 -4.45 -23.77
C ALA A 453 11.03 -5.32 -23.08
N LEU A 454 9.75 -5.02 -23.34
CA LEU A 454 8.64 -5.90 -23.00
C LEU A 454 7.93 -6.35 -24.27
N ALA A 455 7.72 -7.65 -24.45
CA ALA A 455 6.72 -8.17 -25.38
C ALA A 455 5.51 -8.63 -24.57
N VAL A 456 4.31 -8.13 -24.92
CA VAL A 456 3.07 -8.42 -24.18
C VAL A 456 2.02 -8.92 -25.14
N LEU A 457 1.58 -10.15 -24.95
CA LEU A 457 0.50 -10.77 -25.69
C LEU A 457 -0.75 -10.86 -24.81
N ASP A 458 -1.77 -10.12 -25.19
CA ASP A 458 -3.10 -10.19 -24.58
C ASP A 458 -4.06 -10.98 -25.46
N GLU A 459 -4.89 -11.80 -24.82
CA GLU A 459 -5.96 -12.54 -25.47
C GLU A 459 -7.27 -12.42 -24.68
N VAL A 460 -8.39 -12.21 -25.38
CA VAL A 460 -9.73 -12.25 -24.81
C VAL A 460 -10.60 -13.24 -25.57
N ARG A 461 -11.18 -14.18 -24.83
CA ARG A 461 -12.19 -15.12 -25.32
C ARG A 461 -13.55 -14.74 -24.75
N SER A 462 -14.56 -14.66 -25.59
CA SER A 462 -15.97 -14.39 -25.22
C SER A 462 -16.91 -15.05 -26.23
N ALA A 463 -18.11 -15.41 -25.77
CA ALA A 463 -19.14 -16.01 -26.64
C ALA A 463 -19.67 -15.05 -27.73
N ALA A 464 -19.59 -13.73 -27.48
CA ALA A 464 -19.97 -12.69 -28.42
C ALA A 464 -18.83 -11.68 -28.64
N PRO A 465 -18.75 -11.06 -29.84
CA PRO A 465 -17.74 -10.03 -30.10
C PRO A 465 -17.79 -8.90 -29.09
N ARG A 466 -16.64 -8.56 -28.50
CA ARG A 466 -16.51 -7.48 -27.50
C ARG A 466 -15.40 -6.51 -27.93
N PRO A 467 -15.61 -5.19 -27.78
CA PRO A 467 -14.52 -4.24 -27.90
C PRO A 467 -13.54 -4.44 -26.74
N VAL A 468 -12.26 -4.50 -27.05
CA VAL A 468 -11.18 -4.62 -26.07
C VAL A 468 -10.16 -3.51 -26.30
N GLU A 469 -9.47 -3.11 -25.25
CA GLU A 469 -8.41 -2.10 -25.33
C GLU A 469 -7.24 -2.50 -24.45
N GLN A 470 -6.06 -2.56 -25.03
CA GLN A 470 -4.81 -2.66 -24.30
C GLN A 470 -4.33 -1.24 -24.01
N LEU A 471 -4.13 -0.91 -22.73
CA LEU A 471 -3.81 0.44 -22.25
C LEU A 471 -2.40 0.52 -21.68
N TRP A 472 -1.66 1.58 -22.06
CA TRP A 472 -0.32 1.87 -21.61
C TRP A 472 -0.22 3.30 -21.10
N HIS A 473 -0.14 3.47 -19.79
CA HIS A 473 -0.08 4.77 -19.09
C HIS A 473 1.37 5.17 -18.91
N LEU A 474 1.69 6.40 -19.31
CA LEU A 474 3.02 6.96 -19.18
C LEU A 474 3.04 8.08 -18.13
N PRO A 475 4.21 8.41 -17.56
CA PRO A 475 4.39 9.61 -16.75
C PRO A 475 3.96 10.89 -17.49
N ALA A 476 3.51 11.90 -16.74
CA ALA A 476 3.04 13.18 -17.29
C ALA A 476 4.12 13.94 -18.10
N ALA A 477 5.40 13.65 -17.86
CA ALA A 477 6.53 14.24 -18.58
C ALA A 477 6.67 13.76 -20.04
N PHE A 478 6.02 12.63 -20.39
CA PHE A 478 6.05 12.15 -21.76
C PHE A 478 5.08 12.89 -22.65
N THR A 479 5.43 13.01 -23.92
CA THR A 479 4.50 13.28 -25.03
C THR A 479 4.41 12.01 -25.87
N ALA A 480 3.25 11.74 -26.47
CA ALA A 480 3.04 10.54 -27.27
C ALA A 480 2.31 10.88 -28.58
N VAL A 481 2.65 10.17 -29.66
CA VAL A 481 2.06 10.32 -31.00
C VAL A 481 1.78 8.92 -31.56
N ALA A 482 0.60 8.76 -32.17
CA ALA A 482 0.24 7.53 -32.89
C ALA A 482 0.69 7.60 -34.36
N HIS A 483 1.18 6.48 -34.86
CA HIS A 483 1.62 6.30 -36.25
C HIS A 483 0.96 5.02 -36.82
N GLY A 484 -0.29 5.14 -37.29
CA GLY A 484 -1.07 3.99 -37.70
C GLY A 484 -1.28 2.99 -36.56
N PRO A 485 -0.86 1.74 -36.70
CA PRO A 485 -1.01 0.72 -35.65
C PRO A 485 -0.04 0.90 -34.46
N ASP A 486 0.97 1.74 -34.59
CA ASP A 486 2.05 1.95 -33.64
C ASP A 486 1.95 3.29 -32.93
N ALA A 487 2.73 3.48 -31.86
CA ALA A 487 2.87 4.75 -31.19
C ALA A 487 4.32 4.97 -30.70
N VAL A 488 4.69 6.24 -30.57
CA VAL A 488 5.97 6.64 -29.99
C VAL A 488 5.72 7.64 -28.87
N ALA A 489 6.34 7.43 -27.73
CA ALA A 489 6.35 8.37 -26.61
C ALA A 489 7.77 8.89 -26.37
N THR A 490 7.89 10.17 -26.00
CA THR A 490 9.20 10.84 -25.85
C THR A 490 9.23 11.66 -24.56
N SER A 491 10.35 11.53 -23.81
CA SER A 491 10.68 12.36 -22.66
C SER A 491 12.19 12.57 -22.58
N GLY A 492 12.66 13.78 -22.81
CA GLY A 492 14.10 14.07 -22.91
C GLY A 492 14.76 13.21 -23.99
N PRO A 493 15.88 12.50 -23.67
CA PRO A 493 16.57 11.64 -24.62
C PRO A 493 15.91 10.27 -24.82
N VAL A 494 14.94 9.90 -23.98
CA VAL A 494 14.28 8.59 -24.02
C VAL A 494 13.10 8.63 -24.98
N ARG A 495 13.09 7.67 -25.92
CA ARG A 495 11.96 7.38 -26.79
C ARG A 495 11.48 5.98 -26.52
N VAL A 496 10.19 5.78 -26.45
CA VAL A 496 9.56 4.46 -26.23
C VAL A 496 8.69 4.14 -27.43
N HIS A 497 9.04 3.09 -28.13
CA HIS A 497 8.28 2.60 -29.26
C HIS A 497 7.31 1.54 -28.79
N PHE A 498 6.02 1.74 -29.04
CA PHE A 498 4.94 0.79 -28.85
C PHE A 498 4.56 0.24 -30.22
N ILE A 499 5.05 -0.96 -30.53
CA ILE A 499 4.93 -1.58 -31.86
C ILE A 499 3.92 -2.71 -31.79
N ARG A 500 2.83 -2.59 -32.54
CA ARG A 500 1.83 -3.64 -32.65
C ARG A 500 2.28 -4.68 -33.68
N LEU A 501 2.64 -5.87 -33.20
CA LEU A 501 3.11 -6.96 -34.07
C LEU A 501 1.92 -7.69 -34.72
N PRO A 502 2.02 -8.03 -36.02
CA PRO A 502 0.95 -8.69 -36.75
C PRO A 502 0.78 -10.12 -36.28
N LEU A 503 -0.40 -10.48 -35.80
CA LEU A 503 -0.76 -11.87 -35.50
C LEU A 503 -1.70 -12.41 -36.58
N PRO A 504 -1.59 -13.69 -36.98
CA PRO A 504 -2.51 -14.29 -37.94
C PRO A 504 -3.98 -14.10 -37.53
N GLY A 505 -4.81 -13.68 -38.47
CA GLY A 505 -6.25 -13.50 -38.25
C GLY A 505 -6.66 -12.24 -37.44
N THR A 506 -5.72 -11.33 -37.13
CA THR A 506 -6.04 -10.07 -36.43
C THR A 506 -6.00 -8.90 -37.40
N THR A 507 -7.07 -8.06 -37.37
CA THR A 507 -7.05 -6.74 -38.01
C THR A 507 -6.66 -5.70 -36.96
N GLY A 508 -5.62 -4.91 -37.27
CA GLY A 508 -5.15 -3.88 -36.36
C GLY A 508 -5.89 -2.56 -36.59
N ASP A 509 -6.69 -2.14 -35.61
CA ASP A 509 -7.12 -0.73 -35.55
C ASP A 509 -5.92 0.17 -35.25
N SER A 510 -5.99 1.44 -35.66
CA SER A 510 -4.95 2.42 -35.36
C SER A 510 -4.79 2.63 -33.86
N ALA A 511 -3.56 2.88 -33.43
CA ALA A 511 -3.26 3.32 -32.08
C ALA A 511 -3.96 4.65 -31.78
N ARG A 512 -4.32 4.87 -30.53
CA ARG A 512 -4.92 6.12 -30.04
C ARG A 512 -4.10 6.69 -28.91
N ILE A 513 -3.96 8.00 -28.88
CA ILE A 513 -3.35 8.71 -27.76
C ILE A 513 -4.44 9.50 -27.04
N LEU A 514 -4.55 9.27 -25.73
CA LEU A 514 -5.48 9.96 -24.85
C LEU A 514 -4.70 10.71 -23.78
N ARG A 515 -5.00 11.99 -23.60
CA ARG A 515 -4.35 12.84 -22.59
C ARG A 515 -5.35 13.85 -22.05
N GLY A 516 -5.62 13.82 -20.74
CA GLY A 516 -6.50 14.79 -20.08
C GLY A 516 -7.96 14.76 -20.54
N SER A 517 -8.41 13.63 -21.10
CA SER A 517 -9.79 13.47 -21.58
C SER A 517 -10.76 13.25 -20.41
N LEU A 518 -11.92 13.88 -20.49
CA LEU A 518 -13.03 13.67 -19.54
C LEU A 518 -14.12 12.76 -20.13
N THR A 519 -14.17 12.62 -21.45
CA THR A 519 -15.16 11.80 -22.18
C THR A 519 -14.48 11.08 -23.36
N PRO A 520 -14.13 9.82 -23.24
CA PRO A 520 -14.09 9.03 -22.01
C PRO A 520 -13.04 9.56 -21.04
N LYS A 521 -13.26 9.37 -19.73
CA LYS A 521 -12.25 9.75 -18.72
C LYS A 521 -11.01 8.89 -18.91
N GLN A 522 -9.91 9.50 -19.37
CA GLN A 522 -8.65 8.83 -19.64
C GLN A 522 -7.48 9.81 -19.75
N GLY A 523 -6.26 9.33 -19.49
CA GLY A 523 -5.06 10.12 -19.66
C GLY A 523 -4.81 11.10 -18.51
N TRP A 524 -4.97 10.63 -17.28
CA TRP A 524 -4.72 11.37 -16.05
C TRP A 524 -3.84 10.56 -15.09
N THR A 525 -3.00 11.24 -14.34
CA THR A 525 -2.23 10.68 -13.22
C THR A 525 -2.41 11.53 -11.96
N ALA A 526 -2.29 10.89 -10.79
CA ALA A 526 -2.35 11.52 -9.49
C ALA A 526 -1.14 11.09 -8.65
N SER A 527 -0.28 12.03 -8.28
CA SER A 527 0.95 11.80 -7.52
C SER A 527 0.81 12.09 -6.02
N SER A 528 -0.22 12.84 -5.64
CA SER A 528 -0.48 13.23 -4.26
C SER A 528 -1.95 13.57 -4.08
N PRO A 529 -2.45 13.65 -2.83
CA PRO A 529 -3.83 14.08 -2.57
C PRO A 529 -4.17 15.40 -3.24
N HIS A 530 -5.38 15.43 -3.82
CA HIS A 530 -5.98 16.58 -4.52
C HIS A 530 -5.20 17.07 -5.76
N LYS A 531 -4.13 16.39 -6.16
CA LYS A 531 -3.33 16.78 -7.32
C LYS A 531 -3.41 15.72 -8.42
N ARG A 532 -3.92 16.11 -9.58
CA ARG A 532 -3.94 15.31 -10.80
C ARG A 532 -3.37 16.11 -11.98
N LEU A 533 -2.73 15.42 -12.89
CA LEU A 533 -2.11 15.99 -14.08
C LEU A 533 -2.55 15.19 -15.32
N PRO A 534 -2.73 15.85 -16.47
CA PRO A 534 -2.86 15.16 -17.75
C PRO A 534 -1.58 14.38 -18.07
N ALA A 535 -1.72 13.10 -18.37
CA ALA A 535 -0.63 12.20 -18.72
C ALA A 535 -1.01 11.38 -19.96
N PRO A 536 -0.10 11.04 -20.88
CA PRO A 536 -0.47 10.32 -22.09
C PRO A 536 -0.75 8.85 -21.78
N VAL A 537 -1.73 8.32 -22.52
CA VAL A 537 -2.06 6.89 -22.55
C VAL A 537 -2.06 6.45 -24.00
N VAL A 538 -1.28 5.42 -24.31
CA VAL A 538 -1.35 4.72 -25.59
C VAL A 538 -2.41 3.65 -25.46
N SER A 539 -3.39 3.64 -26.37
CA SER A 539 -4.48 2.66 -26.41
C SER A 539 -4.44 1.90 -27.74
N PHE A 540 -4.42 0.58 -27.65
CA PHE A 540 -4.56 -0.33 -28.78
C PHE A 540 -5.95 -0.97 -28.74
N PRO A 541 -6.94 -0.46 -29.49
CA PRO A 541 -8.23 -1.07 -29.60
C PRO A 541 -8.20 -2.32 -30.48
N ALA A 542 -9.08 -3.27 -30.17
CA ALA A 542 -9.36 -4.43 -30.99
C ALA A 542 -10.79 -4.92 -30.74
N ARG A 543 -11.27 -5.81 -31.58
CA ARG A 543 -12.54 -6.52 -31.39
C ARG A 543 -12.29 -8.00 -31.19
N GLY A 544 -12.90 -8.56 -30.15
CA GLY A 544 -12.80 -9.96 -29.82
C GLY A 544 -14.13 -10.68 -29.87
N GLY A 545 -14.09 -11.98 -30.07
CA GLY A 545 -15.22 -12.87 -30.13
C GLY A 545 -14.74 -14.25 -30.53
N THR A 546 -15.26 -14.77 -31.63
CA THR A 546 -14.77 -16.00 -32.27
C THR A 546 -14.30 -15.61 -33.69
N PRO A 547 -12.99 -15.60 -33.98
CA PRO A 547 -11.85 -15.97 -33.13
C PRO A 547 -11.59 -14.98 -31.99
N PRO A 548 -10.78 -15.37 -30.96
CA PRO A 548 -10.45 -14.48 -29.83
C PRO A 548 -9.73 -13.22 -30.28
N ALA A 549 -9.97 -12.07 -29.58
CA ALA A 549 -9.14 -10.89 -29.78
C ALA A 549 -7.73 -11.18 -29.26
N ARG A 550 -6.73 -10.89 -30.07
CA ARG A 550 -5.30 -11.00 -29.70
C ARG A 550 -4.59 -9.69 -30.02
N ILE A 551 -3.78 -9.20 -29.10
CA ILE A 551 -2.94 -8.01 -29.28
C ILE A 551 -1.54 -8.36 -28.79
N LEU A 552 -0.56 -8.35 -29.68
CA LEU A 552 0.86 -8.49 -29.35
C LEU A 552 1.54 -7.13 -29.52
N THR A 553 2.09 -6.61 -28.44
CA THR A 553 2.82 -5.33 -28.43
C THR A 553 4.26 -5.54 -27.99
N LEU A 554 5.20 -5.02 -28.76
CA LEU A 554 6.59 -4.83 -28.33
C LEU A 554 6.74 -3.40 -27.82
N ILE A 555 7.18 -3.23 -26.57
CA ILE A 555 7.50 -1.93 -25.94
C ILE A 555 9.02 -1.87 -25.86
N ALA A 556 9.61 -1.01 -26.68
CA ALA A 556 11.06 -0.90 -26.84
C ALA A 556 11.54 0.54 -26.57
N PRO A 557 12.09 0.81 -25.38
CA PRO A 557 12.75 2.08 -25.10
C PRO A 557 14.10 2.17 -25.77
N VAL A 558 14.44 3.37 -26.28
CA VAL A 558 15.74 3.70 -26.89
C VAL A 558 16.21 5.07 -26.40
N ARG A 559 17.52 5.31 -26.39
CA ARG A 559 18.11 6.60 -26.00
C ARG A 559 18.97 7.16 -27.13
N GLY A 560 18.44 8.16 -27.84
CA GLY A 560 19.19 8.84 -28.94
C GLY A 560 19.38 8.01 -30.22
N GLU A 561 18.81 6.81 -30.29
CA GLU A 561 18.91 5.88 -31.40
C GLU A 561 17.68 5.98 -32.32
N GLY A 562 17.79 5.44 -33.53
CA GLY A 562 16.67 5.35 -34.45
C GLY A 562 15.59 4.37 -33.97
N PRO A 563 14.43 4.29 -34.69
CA PRO A 563 13.38 3.35 -34.34
C PRO A 563 13.88 1.91 -34.44
N PRO A 564 13.32 0.99 -33.62
CA PRO A 564 13.61 -0.43 -33.72
C PRO A 564 13.32 -0.97 -35.14
N LYS A 565 14.21 -1.82 -35.63
CA LYS A 565 14.00 -2.54 -36.91
C LYS A 565 13.37 -3.89 -36.59
N ILE A 566 12.19 -4.14 -37.15
CA ILE A 566 11.43 -5.36 -36.86
C ILE A 566 11.29 -6.19 -38.14
N ARG A 567 11.52 -7.50 -38.02
CA ARG A 567 11.17 -8.50 -39.03
C ARG A 567 10.28 -9.54 -38.36
N THR A 568 9.25 -9.94 -39.05
CA THR A 568 8.33 -10.99 -38.56
C THR A 568 8.12 -12.04 -39.63
N ARG A 569 8.00 -13.30 -39.21
CA ARG A 569 7.68 -14.44 -40.08
C ARG A 569 6.73 -15.36 -39.32
N THR A 570 5.63 -15.71 -39.94
CA THR A 570 4.74 -16.78 -39.44
C THR A 570 5.27 -18.12 -39.89
N LEU A 571 5.48 -19.02 -38.93
CA LEU A 571 5.91 -20.39 -39.17
C LEU A 571 4.72 -21.28 -39.59
N PRO A 572 4.95 -22.47 -40.16
CA PRO A 572 3.87 -23.36 -40.59
C PRO A 572 2.90 -23.81 -39.50
N ASP A 573 3.35 -23.86 -38.24
CA ASP A 573 2.55 -24.19 -37.07
C ASP A 573 1.73 -22.99 -36.53
N GLY A 574 1.83 -21.83 -37.18
CA GLY A 574 1.17 -20.58 -36.75
C GLY A 574 1.95 -19.77 -35.74
N THR A 575 3.13 -20.18 -35.33
CA THR A 575 4.03 -19.41 -34.44
C THR A 575 4.53 -18.15 -35.16
N LEU A 576 4.46 -16.99 -34.50
CA LEU A 576 5.06 -15.77 -34.99
C LEU A 576 6.50 -15.65 -34.49
N HIS A 577 7.45 -15.74 -35.40
CA HIS A 577 8.86 -15.49 -35.17
C HIS A 577 9.15 -13.98 -35.36
N VAL A 578 9.80 -13.35 -34.38
CA VAL A 578 10.08 -11.91 -34.34
C VAL A 578 11.57 -11.68 -34.15
N GLU A 579 12.17 -10.94 -35.06
CA GLU A 579 13.53 -10.40 -34.94
C GLU A 579 13.44 -8.89 -34.76
N ALA A 580 13.92 -8.37 -33.65
CA ALA A 580 13.95 -6.95 -33.34
C ALA A 580 15.39 -6.48 -33.12
N THR A 581 15.78 -5.39 -33.79
CA THR A 581 17.02 -4.66 -33.48
C THR A 581 16.64 -3.37 -32.78
N VAL A 582 16.99 -3.26 -31.50
CA VAL A 582 16.73 -2.09 -30.65
C VAL A 582 18.07 -1.42 -30.36
N GLY A 583 18.29 -0.27 -30.94
CA GLY A 583 19.63 0.34 -30.99
C GLY A 583 20.62 -0.58 -31.73
N THR A 584 21.68 -1.00 -31.03
CA THR A 584 22.68 -1.96 -31.53
C THR A 584 22.47 -3.39 -31.06
N ARG A 585 21.43 -3.66 -30.29
CA ARG A 585 21.17 -4.96 -29.65
C ARG A 585 20.07 -5.71 -30.37
N HIS A 586 20.15 -7.04 -30.31
CA HIS A 586 19.22 -7.94 -30.97
C HIS A 586 18.34 -8.65 -29.94
N LEU A 587 17.04 -8.73 -30.24
CA LEU A 587 16.05 -9.51 -29.50
C LEU A 587 15.32 -10.41 -30.49
N THR A 588 15.46 -11.70 -30.34
CA THR A 588 14.69 -12.70 -31.12
C THR A 588 13.77 -13.44 -30.19
N PHE A 589 12.49 -13.52 -30.53
CA PHE A 589 11.51 -14.25 -29.74
C PHE A 589 10.39 -14.85 -30.61
N GLU A 590 9.66 -15.77 -30.03
CA GLU A 590 8.50 -16.40 -30.65
C GLU A 590 7.25 -16.20 -29.82
N ALA A 591 6.12 -16.00 -30.50
CA ALA A 591 4.79 -16.01 -29.94
C ALA A 591 4.02 -17.19 -30.54
N THR A 592 3.77 -18.23 -29.74
CA THR A 592 3.11 -19.46 -30.17
C THR A 592 1.59 -19.32 -30.23
N PRO A 593 0.87 -20.17 -30.97
CA PRO A 593 -0.60 -20.11 -31.05
C PRO A 593 -1.32 -20.27 -29.72
N ASP A 594 -0.75 -21.05 -28.78
CA ASP A 594 -1.28 -21.20 -27.42
C ASP A 594 -1.06 -19.99 -26.51
N GLY A 595 -0.37 -18.96 -27.02
CA GLY A 595 -0.13 -17.70 -26.33
C GLY A 595 1.12 -17.67 -25.46
N THR A 596 2.07 -18.58 -25.64
CA THR A 596 3.36 -18.55 -24.94
C THR A 596 4.35 -17.65 -25.68
N LEU A 597 5.20 -16.97 -24.91
CA LEU A 597 6.30 -16.14 -25.42
C LEU A 597 7.63 -16.76 -25.02
N HIS A 598 8.56 -16.92 -26.00
CA HIS A 598 9.88 -17.47 -25.77
C HIS A 598 10.95 -16.57 -26.36
N ARG A 599 11.97 -16.17 -25.60
CA ARG A 599 13.19 -15.58 -26.18
C ARG A 599 14.05 -16.69 -26.77
N LEU A 600 14.51 -16.46 -27.97
CA LEU A 600 15.50 -17.32 -28.61
C LEU A 600 16.92 -16.82 -28.31
N PRO A 601 17.94 -17.71 -28.38
CA PRO A 601 19.32 -17.37 -28.15
C PRO A 601 19.85 -16.23 -29.00
#